data_d0945a084458f4768b5b4845946329b0
#
_entry.id   d0945a084458f4768b5b4845946329b0
#
_cell.length_a   1.000
_cell.length_b   1.000
_cell.length_c   1.000
_cell.angle_alpha   90.00
_cell.angle_beta   90.00
_cell.angle_gamma   90.00
#
_symmetry.space_group_name_H-M   'P 1'
#
loop_
_entity.id
_entity.type
_entity.pdbx_description
1 polymer ?
#
loop_
_entity_poly.entity_id
_entity_poly.type
_entity_poly.pdbx_seq_one_letter_code
_entity_poly.pdbx_strand_id
1 'polypeptide(L)'
;MGMNDTPYSERMHIAFFGLRNAGKSSLVNAVTGQNMAIVSDVRGTTTDPVYKSMELLPMGPVVIIDTPGIDDEGDLGEMRVRKTKEVLTRTDVAVLVTDGSRERQPEEEALLALFREKAIPYVIAENKKDLVKTDSISAEDRSVRTSAVTGEGIRELKERIAHIGQKEGPKEKPIAADLVQPLDPVVLVIPIDASAPKGRLILPQQQVIRDLLEAGAVPVCVKETELAGLLAKPGFKPTLVITDSQAFRVVSEIVPEDIPLTSFSILMARYKGFLETAVQGAFAIDEVKPGDTILISEGCTHHRQCEDIGTVKLPKLLRKHLGFDVNIETSSGREFPENLWDYRLVIHCGGCMLNGREMQSRMNRAVSGGLPFTNYGIAIAYMRGILKRSIAMLPGIGDEE
;
A
#
# COMPACT_ATOMS: atom_id res chain seq x y z
N MET A 1 0.18 -19.25 13.75
CA MET A 1 -0.46 -18.14 13.00
C MET A 1 -0.79 -18.67 11.62
N GLY A 2 -2.03 -18.59 11.20
CA GLY A 2 -2.42 -19.05 9.87
C GLY A 2 -2.10 -17.99 8.80
N MET A 3 -1.96 -18.39 7.54
CA MET A 3 -1.77 -17.48 6.40
C MET A 3 -2.82 -16.36 6.30
N ASN A 4 -3.95 -16.49 6.99
CA ASN A 4 -5.04 -15.52 6.96
C ASN A 4 -4.88 -14.37 7.97
N ASP A 5 -3.90 -14.40 8.86
CA ASP A 5 -3.74 -13.43 9.95
C ASP A 5 -2.99 -12.16 9.49
N THR A 6 -2.14 -12.25 8.46
CA THR A 6 -1.46 -11.07 7.88
C THR A 6 -2.34 -10.43 6.81
N PRO A 7 -2.66 -9.13 6.93
CA PRO A 7 -3.44 -8.42 5.93
C PRO A 7 -2.82 -8.47 4.54
N TYR A 8 -3.65 -8.52 3.50
CA TYR A 8 -3.20 -8.57 2.12
C TYR A 8 -2.25 -7.40 1.75
N SER A 9 -2.53 -6.20 2.25
CA SER A 9 -1.73 -5.00 2.01
C SER A 9 -0.35 -4.99 2.67
N GLU A 10 -0.11 -5.89 3.63
CA GLU A 10 1.17 -6.03 4.34
C GLU A 10 2.02 -7.18 3.82
N ARG A 11 1.40 -8.06 3.03
CA ARG A 11 2.15 -9.15 2.41
C ARG A 11 3.02 -8.60 1.29
N MET A 12 4.23 -9.14 1.16
CA MET A 12 5.08 -8.82 0.03
C MET A 12 4.46 -9.34 -1.27
N HIS A 13 4.35 -8.48 -2.27
CA HIS A 13 3.79 -8.80 -3.57
C HIS A 13 4.91 -9.16 -4.54
N ILE A 14 4.94 -10.42 -4.96
CA ILE A 14 5.92 -10.99 -5.89
C ILE A 14 5.22 -11.25 -7.21
N ALA A 15 5.57 -10.51 -8.25
CA ALA A 15 4.91 -10.64 -9.56
C ALA A 15 5.82 -11.27 -10.61
N PHE A 16 5.25 -12.21 -11.37
CA PHE A 16 5.92 -12.94 -12.45
C PHE A 16 5.57 -12.29 -13.78
N PHE A 17 6.58 -11.77 -14.45
CA PHE A 17 6.50 -11.10 -15.75
C PHE A 17 7.24 -11.91 -16.81
N GLY A 18 6.97 -11.65 -18.07
CA GLY A 18 7.68 -12.27 -19.20
C GLY A 18 6.76 -12.44 -20.40
N LEU A 19 7.36 -12.90 -21.50
CA LEU A 19 6.65 -13.12 -22.74
C LEU A 19 5.67 -14.29 -22.67
N ARG A 20 4.80 -14.37 -23.64
CA ARG A 20 3.94 -15.52 -23.82
C ARG A 20 4.79 -16.77 -24.02
N ASN A 21 4.31 -17.92 -23.56
CA ASN A 21 4.99 -19.21 -23.65
C ASN A 21 6.36 -19.30 -22.96
N ALA A 22 6.83 -18.28 -22.23
CA ALA A 22 8.00 -18.39 -21.37
C ALA A 22 7.80 -19.38 -20.19
N GLY A 23 6.55 -19.79 -19.94
CA GLY A 23 6.20 -20.74 -18.89
C GLY A 23 5.90 -20.07 -17.53
N LYS A 24 5.48 -18.81 -17.51
CA LYS A 24 5.13 -18.06 -16.27
C LYS A 24 4.16 -18.84 -15.39
N SER A 25 2.99 -19.15 -15.89
CA SER A 25 1.94 -19.84 -15.14
C SER A 25 2.36 -21.21 -14.65
N SER A 26 3.13 -21.96 -15.45
CA SER A 26 3.72 -23.23 -15.05
C SER A 26 4.74 -23.04 -13.93
N LEU A 27 5.58 -22.00 -14.03
CA LEU A 27 6.57 -21.67 -12.99
C LEU A 27 5.89 -21.21 -11.69
N VAL A 28 4.84 -20.38 -11.78
CA VAL A 28 4.03 -19.97 -10.64
C VAL A 28 3.40 -21.19 -9.96
N ASN A 29 2.87 -22.15 -10.71
CA ASN A 29 2.34 -23.41 -10.16
C ASN A 29 3.44 -24.22 -9.45
N ALA A 30 4.62 -24.35 -10.04
CA ALA A 30 5.75 -25.05 -9.44
C ALA A 30 6.24 -24.36 -8.15
N VAL A 31 6.31 -23.02 -8.14
CA VAL A 31 6.70 -22.22 -6.97
C VAL A 31 5.68 -22.35 -5.85
N THR A 32 4.38 -22.25 -6.16
CA THR A 32 3.31 -22.29 -5.16
C THR A 32 2.93 -23.71 -4.72
N GLY A 33 3.32 -24.74 -5.46
CA GLY A 33 2.88 -26.12 -5.23
C GLY A 33 1.38 -26.33 -5.48
N GLN A 34 0.72 -25.45 -6.24
CA GLN A 34 -0.72 -25.46 -6.45
C GLN A 34 -1.04 -25.40 -7.96
N ASN A 35 -1.84 -26.33 -8.45
CA ASN A 35 -2.35 -26.32 -9.83
C ASN A 35 -3.52 -25.33 -9.96
N MET A 36 -3.25 -24.02 -9.93
CA MET A 36 -4.31 -23.00 -9.99
C MET A 36 -4.19 -22.00 -11.14
N ALA A 37 -3.06 -21.95 -11.85
CA ALA A 37 -3.02 -21.24 -13.11
C ALA A 37 -3.61 -22.14 -14.18
N ILE A 38 -4.59 -21.64 -14.94
CA ILE A 38 -5.11 -22.35 -16.11
C ILE A 38 -3.99 -22.30 -17.15
N VAL A 39 -3.23 -23.38 -17.23
CA VAL A 39 -2.31 -23.60 -18.36
C VAL A 39 -3.22 -24.00 -19.53
N SER A 40 -3.56 -23.05 -20.37
CA SER A 40 -4.36 -23.31 -21.57
C SER A 40 -3.46 -23.21 -22.78
N ASP A 41 -3.46 -24.25 -23.59
CA ASP A 41 -2.82 -24.27 -24.92
C ASP A 41 -3.60 -23.40 -25.93
N VAL A 42 -4.74 -22.87 -25.55
CA VAL A 42 -5.59 -22.04 -26.41
C VAL A 42 -5.17 -20.57 -26.31
N ARG A 43 -4.96 -19.95 -27.46
CA ARG A 43 -4.61 -18.54 -27.58
C ARG A 43 -5.69 -17.66 -26.92
N GLY A 44 -5.34 -16.83 -25.92
CA GLY A 44 -6.18 -15.73 -25.43
C GLY A 44 -6.92 -15.93 -24.08
N THR A 45 -6.54 -16.91 -23.26
CA THR A 45 -7.34 -17.27 -22.06
C THR A 45 -7.07 -16.48 -20.78
N THR A 46 -6.01 -15.71 -20.65
CA THR A 46 -5.76 -14.95 -19.41
C THR A 46 -5.43 -13.51 -19.74
N THR A 47 -6.42 -12.63 -19.61
CA THR A 47 -6.24 -11.18 -19.73
C THR A 47 -6.03 -10.51 -18.36
N ASP A 48 -6.42 -11.17 -17.27
CA ASP A 48 -6.36 -10.64 -15.92
C ASP A 48 -5.25 -11.29 -15.09
N PRO A 49 -4.54 -10.51 -14.24
CA PRO A 49 -3.56 -11.05 -13.30
C PRO A 49 -4.22 -12.01 -12.30
N VAL A 50 -3.57 -13.15 -12.02
CA VAL A 50 -4.03 -14.12 -11.04
C VAL A 50 -3.23 -13.95 -9.75
N TYR A 51 -3.94 -13.85 -8.61
CA TYR A 51 -3.34 -13.63 -7.29
C TYR A 51 -3.41 -14.88 -6.46
N LYS A 52 -2.29 -15.26 -5.83
CA LYS A 52 -2.20 -16.40 -4.91
C LYS A 52 -1.49 -15.99 -3.64
N SER A 53 -2.00 -16.45 -2.50
CA SER A 53 -1.31 -16.30 -1.22
C SER A 53 -0.53 -17.58 -0.90
N MET A 54 0.72 -17.44 -0.44
CA MET A 54 1.52 -18.53 0.07
C MET A 54 2.44 -18.05 1.19
N GLU A 55 3.03 -18.97 1.91
CA GLU A 55 4.10 -18.69 2.85
C GLU A 55 5.46 -18.96 2.18
N LEU A 56 6.34 -17.97 2.19
CA LEU A 56 7.69 -18.07 1.65
C LEU A 56 8.71 -17.75 2.75
N LEU A 57 9.26 -18.78 3.38
CA LEU A 57 10.27 -18.60 4.43
C LEU A 57 11.61 -18.09 3.86
N PRO A 58 12.30 -17.16 4.54
CA PRO A 58 11.94 -16.59 5.86
C PRO A 58 11.05 -15.33 5.80
N MET A 59 10.50 -14.96 4.65
CA MET A 59 9.69 -13.73 4.46
C MET A 59 8.29 -13.83 5.09
N GLY A 60 7.78 -15.06 5.34
CA GLY A 60 6.42 -15.26 5.82
C GLY A 60 5.36 -15.20 4.70
N PRO A 61 4.15 -14.72 4.99
CA PRO A 61 3.05 -14.66 4.02
C PRO A 61 3.34 -13.68 2.88
N VAL A 62 3.23 -14.15 1.63
CA VAL A 62 3.42 -13.36 0.41
C VAL A 62 2.23 -13.50 -0.53
N VAL A 63 2.11 -12.57 -1.46
CA VAL A 63 1.17 -12.65 -2.60
C VAL A 63 1.96 -12.87 -3.87
N ILE A 64 1.71 -13.98 -4.53
CA ILE A 64 2.24 -14.28 -5.86
C ILE A 64 1.25 -13.78 -6.91
N ILE A 65 1.75 -13.04 -7.89
CA ILE A 65 0.96 -12.48 -8.98
C ILE A 65 1.46 -13.05 -10.31
N ASP A 66 0.60 -13.83 -10.98
CA ASP A 66 0.84 -14.27 -12.35
C ASP A 66 0.29 -13.25 -13.34
N THR A 67 1.16 -12.64 -14.16
CA THR A 67 0.75 -11.61 -15.11
C THR A 67 0.48 -12.17 -16.50
N PRO A 68 -0.40 -11.53 -17.30
CA PRO A 68 -0.55 -11.86 -18.72
C PRO A 68 0.79 -11.74 -19.48
N GLY A 69 0.97 -12.46 -20.58
CA GLY A 69 2.12 -12.27 -21.48
C GLY A 69 2.07 -10.93 -22.21
N ILE A 70 3.24 -10.37 -22.54
CA ILE A 70 3.36 -8.97 -23.02
C ILE A 70 3.51 -8.85 -24.55
N ASP A 71 3.60 -9.96 -25.25
CA ASP A 71 3.99 -10.07 -26.66
C ASP A 71 2.83 -10.15 -27.66
N ASP A 72 1.65 -9.64 -27.31
CA ASP A 72 0.51 -9.65 -28.23
C ASP A 72 0.42 -8.34 -29.02
N GLU A 73 0.19 -8.45 -30.31
CA GLU A 73 -0.13 -7.36 -31.22
C GLU A 73 -1.66 -7.04 -31.16
N GLY A 74 -2.01 -5.77 -31.41
CA GLY A 74 -3.39 -5.29 -31.47
C GLY A 74 -3.99 -4.90 -30.11
N ASP A 75 -5.30 -4.65 -30.09
CA ASP A 75 -6.06 -4.12 -28.94
C ASP A 75 -5.87 -4.96 -27.66
N LEU A 76 -5.75 -6.27 -27.79
CA LEU A 76 -5.47 -7.20 -26.68
C LEU A 76 -4.05 -7.02 -26.12
N GLY A 77 -3.08 -6.69 -26.96
CA GLY A 77 -1.70 -6.39 -26.55
C GLY A 77 -1.62 -5.13 -25.71
N GLU A 78 -2.28 -4.06 -26.14
CA GLU A 78 -2.34 -2.79 -25.38
C GLU A 78 -3.00 -2.97 -24.00
N MET A 79 -4.10 -3.72 -23.93
CA MET A 79 -4.74 -4.04 -22.65
C MET A 79 -3.81 -4.81 -21.70
N ARG A 80 -3.04 -5.78 -22.21
CA ARG A 80 -2.08 -6.56 -21.39
C ARG A 80 -0.91 -5.73 -20.92
N VAL A 81 -0.37 -4.85 -21.77
CA VAL A 81 0.66 -3.88 -21.39
C VAL A 81 0.15 -2.96 -20.28
N ARG A 82 -1.10 -2.45 -20.41
CA ARG A 82 -1.71 -1.62 -19.36
C ARG A 82 -1.84 -2.39 -18.04
N LYS A 83 -2.36 -3.61 -18.06
CA LYS A 83 -2.49 -4.45 -16.86
C LYS A 83 -1.14 -4.81 -16.26
N THR A 84 -0.13 -5.06 -17.06
CA THR A 84 1.25 -5.27 -16.59
C THR A 84 1.79 -4.03 -15.88
N LYS A 85 1.57 -2.83 -16.43
CA LYS A 85 1.94 -1.56 -15.78
C LYS A 85 1.20 -1.37 -14.46
N GLU A 86 -0.08 -1.73 -14.38
CA GLU A 86 -0.86 -1.69 -13.13
C GLU A 86 -0.28 -2.64 -12.08
N VAL A 87 0.10 -3.86 -12.45
CA VAL A 87 0.72 -4.82 -11.52
C VAL A 87 2.06 -4.30 -11.01
N LEU A 88 2.86 -3.67 -11.87
CA LEU A 88 4.15 -3.09 -11.47
C LEU A 88 4.01 -2.04 -10.37
N THR A 89 2.91 -1.30 -10.32
CA THR A 89 2.70 -0.27 -9.28
C THR A 89 2.61 -0.84 -7.87
N ARG A 90 2.30 -2.12 -7.72
CA ARG A 90 2.15 -2.83 -6.44
C ARG A 90 3.17 -3.94 -6.23
N THR A 91 4.10 -4.13 -7.15
CA THR A 91 5.09 -5.22 -7.11
C THR A 91 6.26 -4.84 -6.21
N ASP A 92 6.48 -5.61 -5.14
CA ASP A 92 7.62 -5.44 -4.24
C ASP A 92 8.87 -6.16 -4.76
N VAL A 93 8.69 -7.35 -5.38
CA VAL A 93 9.76 -8.11 -6.06
C VAL A 93 9.23 -8.60 -7.40
N ALA A 94 9.96 -8.33 -8.47
CA ALA A 94 9.64 -8.83 -9.80
C ALA A 94 10.42 -10.12 -10.12
N VAL A 95 9.76 -11.07 -10.78
CA VAL A 95 10.42 -12.25 -11.37
C VAL A 95 10.23 -12.16 -12.88
N LEU A 96 11.31 -11.91 -13.61
CA LEU A 96 11.28 -12.01 -15.07
C LEU A 96 11.48 -13.47 -15.48
N VAL A 97 10.46 -14.06 -16.09
CA VAL A 97 10.52 -15.42 -16.63
C VAL A 97 10.88 -15.35 -18.10
N THR A 98 12.05 -15.89 -18.44
CA THR A 98 12.54 -15.99 -19.82
C THR A 98 12.59 -17.44 -20.27
N ASP A 99 12.58 -17.64 -21.57
CA ASP A 99 12.82 -18.96 -22.18
C ASP A 99 14.32 -19.20 -22.27
N GLY A 100 14.86 -20.05 -21.40
CA GLY A 100 16.30 -20.34 -21.32
C GLY A 100 16.86 -21.08 -22.54
N SER A 101 16.03 -21.53 -23.51
CA SER A 101 16.46 -22.16 -24.76
C SER A 101 16.84 -21.18 -25.87
N ARG A 102 16.63 -19.87 -25.66
CA ARG A 102 16.91 -18.79 -26.61
C ARG A 102 17.51 -17.57 -25.94
N GLU A 103 18.06 -16.65 -26.71
CA GLU A 103 18.47 -15.34 -26.25
C GLU A 103 17.25 -14.50 -25.83
N ARG A 104 17.49 -13.54 -24.90
CA ARG A 104 16.45 -12.61 -24.48
C ARG A 104 15.97 -11.75 -25.63
N GLN A 105 14.66 -11.49 -25.65
CA GLN A 105 14.03 -10.63 -26.64
C GLN A 105 14.05 -9.17 -26.19
N PRO A 106 13.89 -8.20 -27.11
CA PRO A 106 13.86 -6.78 -26.80
C PRO A 106 12.82 -6.39 -25.73
N GLU A 107 11.66 -7.06 -25.72
CA GLU A 107 10.57 -6.83 -24.78
C GLU A 107 10.95 -7.30 -23.36
N GLU A 108 11.75 -8.39 -23.25
CA GLU A 108 12.27 -8.87 -21.95
C GLU A 108 13.30 -7.87 -21.39
N GLU A 109 14.15 -7.30 -22.24
CA GLU A 109 15.10 -6.25 -21.87
C GLU A 109 14.36 -4.94 -21.49
N ALA A 110 13.28 -4.59 -22.19
CA ALA A 110 12.44 -3.44 -21.85
C ALA A 110 11.81 -3.58 -20.46
N LEU A 111 11.38 -4.80 -20.08
CA LEU A 111 10.89 -5.08 -18.72
C LEU A 111 11.98 -4.89 -17.66
N LEU A 112 13.21 -5.39 -17.92
CA LEU A 112 14.33 -5.18 -17.01
C LEU A 112 14.67 -3.70 -16.83
N ALA A 113 14.64 -2.94 -17.93
CA ALA A 113 14.82 -1.48 -17.88
C ALA A 113 13.73 -0.82 -17.02
N LEU A 114 12.48 -1.24 -17.17
CA LEU A 114 11.36 -0.72 -16.38
C LEU A 114 11.47 -1.10 -14.90
N PHE A 115 11.95 -2.30 -14.55
CA PHE A 115 12.21 -2.67 -13.15
C PHE A 115 13.28 -1.78 -12.53
N ARG A 116 14.37 -1.49 -13.27
CA ARG A 116 15.45 -0.60 -12.83
C ARG A 116 14.95 0.84 -12.65
N GLU A 117 14.23 1.38 -13.64
CA GLU A 117 13.64 2.72 -13.59
C GLU A 117 12.75 2.91 -12.36
N LYS A 118 11.91 1.90 -12.07
CA LYS A 118 10.99 1.95 -10.93
C LYS A 118 11.61 1.47 -9.61
N ALA A 119 12.91 1.22 -9.59
CA ALA A 119 13.63 0.68 -8.43
C ALA A 119 12.91 -0.55 -7.81
N ILE A 120 12.43 -1.48 -8.67
CA ILE A 120 11.82 -2.73 -8.25
C ILE A 120 12.91 -3.79 -8.18
N PRO A 121 13.17 -4.39 -7.01
CA PRO A 121 14.06 -5.53 -6.89
C PRO A 121 13.58 -6.68 -7.80
N TYR A 122 14.51 -7.38 -8.47
CA TYR A 122 14.10 -8.42 -9.42
C TYR A 122 15.05 -9.62 -9.44
N VAL A 123 14.47 -10.75 -9.86
CA VAL A 123 15.16 -12.02 -10.19
C VAL A 123 14.82 -12.40 -11.63
N ILE A 124 15.76 -12.99 -12.33
CA ILE A 124 15.53 -13.55 -13.66
C ILE A 124 15.43 -15.07 -13.52
N ALA A 125 14.31 -15.66 -13.92
CA ALA A 125 14.10 -17.10 -13.98
C ALA A 125 14.23 -17.57 -15.42
N GLU A 126 15.40 -18.12 -15.76
CA GLU A 126 15.65 -18.74 -17.07
C GLU A 126 14.99 -20.13 -17.08
N ASN A 127 13.73 -20.17 -17.52
CA ASN A 127 12.91 -21.37 -17.49
C ASN A 127 13.20 -22.28 -18.70
N LYS A 128 12.64 -23.50 -18.67
CA LYS A 128 12.81 -24.55 -19.67
C LYS A 128 14.25 -25.11 -19.77
N LYS A 129 14.94 -25.18 -18.63
CA LYS A 129 16.27 -25.76 -18.50
C LYS A 129 16.32 -27.20 -19.07
N ASP A 130 15.23 -27.94 -18.97
CA ASP A 130 15.06 -29.29 -19.50
C ASP A 130 15.23 -29.38 -21.03
N LEU A 131 15.09 -28.29 -21.78
CA LEU A 131 15.28 -28.20 -23.20
C LEU A 131 16.72 -27.82 -23.63
N VAL A 132 17.56 -27.41 -22.66
CA VAL A 132 18.92 -26.90 -22.93
C VAL A 132 19.96 -27.96 -22.59
N LYS A 133 20.75 -28.38 -23.58
CA LYS A 133 21.77 -29.42 -23.41
C LYS A 133 23.11 -28.94 -22.86
N THR A 134 23.31 -27.64 -22.70
CA THR A 134 24.60 -27.05 -22.31
C THR A 134 24.53 -26.44 -20.92
N ASP A 135 25.40 -26.87 -20.02
CA ASP A 135 25.60 -26.30 -18.69
C ASP A 135 26.41 -24.98 -18.70
N SER A 136 26.06 -24.04 -19.59
CA SER A 136 26.64 -22.71 -19.51
C SER A 136 26.09 -22.04 -18.26
N ILE A 137 26.98 -21.64 -17.36
CA ILE A 137 26.63 -20.90 -16.14
C ILE A 137 26.02 -19.55 -16.58
N SER A 138 24.86 -19.19 -16.06
CA SER A 138 24.34 -17.83 -16.25
C SER A 138 25.34 -16.85 -15.65
N ALA A 139 25.83 -15.91 -16.46
CA ALA A 139 26.83 -14.94 -16.03
C ALA A 139 26.26 -13.82 -15.17
N GLU A 140 24.93 -13.78 -14.97
CA GLU A 140 24.26 -12.73 -14.20
C GLU A 140 23.98 -13.18 -12.77
N ASP A 141 24.44 -12.40 -11.81
CA ASP A 141 24.24 -12.64 -10.36
C ASP A 141 22.75 -12.74 -9.95
N ARG A 142 21.82 -12.19 -10.75
CA ARG A 142 20.36 -12.20 -10.50
C ARG A 142 19.61 -13.29 -11.24
N SER A 143 20.27 -14.17 -11.99
CA SER A 143 19.63 -15.23 -12.78
C SER A 143 19.61 -16.57 -12.04
N VAL A 144 18.52 -17.31 -12.23
CA VAL A 144 18.35 -18.70 -11.76
C VAL A 144 17.79 -19.53 -12.90
N ARG A 145 18.45 -20.66 -13.21
CA ARG A 145 17.97 -21.61 -14.22
C ARG A 145 16.94 -22.54 -13.62
N THR A 146 15.79 -22.59 -14.25
CA THR A 146 14.64 -23.36 -13.75
C THR A 146 14.02 -24.25 -14.84
N SER A 147 13.38 -25.31 -14.41
CA SER A 147 12.42 -26.06 -15.21
C SER A 147 11.12 -26.23 -14.42
N ALA A 148 10.06 -25.61 -14.89
CA ALA A 148 8.74 -25.78 -14.29
C ALA A 148 8.20 -27.22 -14.47
N VAL A 149 8.74 -27.98 -15.43
CA VAL A 149 8.33 -29.36 -15.74
C VAL A 149 9.02 -30.36 -14.80
N THR A 150 10.33 -30.23 -14.62
CA THR A 150 11.12 -31.18 -13.80
C THR A 150 11.21 -30.75 -12.33
N GLY A 151 10.90 -29.50 -12.02
CA GLY A 151 11.07 -28.92 -10.69
C GLY A 151 12.50 -28.44 -10.38
N GLU A 152 13.43 -28.59 -11.33
CA GLU A 152 14.82 -28.20 -11.16
C GLU A 152 14.93 -26.67 -10.99
N GLY A 153 15.78 -26.20 -10.05
CA GLY A 153 16.01 -24.80 -9.77
C GLY A 153 14.88 -24.08 -9.04
N ILE A 154 13.72 -24.71 -8.80
CA ILE A 154 12.58 -24.06 -8.12
C ILE A 154 12.92 -23.68 -6.68
N ARG A 155 13.64 -24.53 -5.97
CA ARG A 155 14.08 -24.23 -4.61
C ARG A 155 15.04 -23.02 -4.58
N GLU A 156 16.03 -23.02 -5.46
CA GLU A 156 16.99 -21.92 -5.59
C GLU A 156 16.28 -20.60 -5.93
N LEU A 157 15.30 -20.64 -6.85
CA LEU A 157 14.48 -19.48 -7.20
C LEU A 157 13.75 -18.92 -5.98
N LYS A 158 13.12 -19.76 -5.15
CA LYS A 158 12.47 -19.34 -3.92
C LYS A 158 13.44 -18.70 -2.94
N GLU A 159 14.60 -19.29 -2.73
CA GLU A 159 15.65 -18.77 -1.85
C GLU A 159 16.18 -17.43 -2.37
N ARG A 160 16.37 -17.27 -3.69
CA ARG A 160 16.82 -16.03 -4.32
C ARG A 160 15.77 -14.92 -4.20
N ILE A 161 14.50 -15.22 -4.44
CA ILE A 161 13.39 -14.28 -4.26
C ILE A 161 13.34 -13.82 -2.79
N ALA A 162 13.43 -14.75 -1.84
CA ALA A 162 13.41 -14.44 -0.42
C ALA A 162 14.60 -13.56 -0.02
N HIS A 163 15.81 -13.88 -0.47
CA HIS A 163 17.00 -13.07 -0.19
C HIS A 163 16.90 -11.64 -0.72
N ILE A 164 16.48 -11.48 -1.98
CA ILE A 164 16.30 -10.16 -2.60
C ILE A 164 15.18 -9.39 -1.93
N GLY A 165 14.07 -10.04 -1.62
CA GLY A 165 12.95 -9.43 -0.91
C GLY A 165 13.35 -8.89 0.47
N GLN A 166 14.15 -9.62 1.24
CA GLN A 166 14.65 -9.16 2.54
C GLN A 166 15.70 -8.04 2.44
N LYS A 167 16.60 -8.12 1.46
CA LYS A 167 17.70 -7.18 1.33
C LYS A 167 17.29 -5.86 0.66
N GLU A 168 16.50 -5.92 -0.39
CA GLU A 168 16.17 -4.81 -1.28
C GLU A 168 14.67 -4.46 -1.26
N GLY A 169 13.82 -5.29 -0.65
CA GLY A 169 12.38 -5.04 -0.53
C GLY A 169 12.05 -3.90 0.44
N PRO A 170 10.76 -3.55 0.56
CA PRO A 170 10.34 -2.54 1.51
C PRO A 170 10.75 -2.92 2.93
N LYS A 171 11.47 -2.02 3.60
CA LYS A 171 11.82 -2.21 5.01
C LYS A 171 10.62 -1.88 5.88
N GLU A 172 10.35 -2.73 6.85
CA GLU A 172 9.37 -2.43 7.89
C GLU A 172 9.79 -1.18 8.64
N LYS A 173 8.90 -0.20 8.72
CA LYS A 173 9.06 1.01 9.51
C LYS A 173 8.15 0.89 10.72
N PRO A 174 8.55 1.42 11.90
CA PRO A 174 7.62 1.49 13.01
C PRO A 174 6.45 2.40 12.67
N ILE A 175 5.26 2.06 13.17
CA ILE A 175 4.08 2.92 13.01
C ILE A 175 4.09 3.99 14.10
N ALA A 176 4.20 3.56 15.36
CA ALA A 176 4.26 4.38 16.57
C ALA A 176 5.29 3.87 17.60
N ALA A 177 5.87 2.69 17.40
CA ALA A 177 6.78 2.04 18.34
C ALA A 177 8.00 2.89 18.71
N ASP A 178 8.52 3.69 17.78
CA ASP A 178 9.65 4.59 17.98
C ASP A 178 9.30 5.92 18.69
N LEU A 179 8.01 6.15 18.95
CA LEU A 179 7.50 7.34 19.64
C LEU A 179 7.31 7.11 21.15
N VAL A 180 7.55 5.90 21.63
CA VAL A 180 7.24 5.47 23.00
C VAL A 180 8.37 4.65 23.60
N GLN A 181 8.35 4.52 24.92
CA GLN A 181 9.26 3.64 25.67
C GLN A 181 8.48 2.44 26.24
N PRO A 182 9.16 1.34 26.61
CA PRO A 182 8.52 0.26 27.33
C PRO A 182 7.77 0.75 28.58
N LEU A 183 6.56 0.22 28.78
CA LEU A 183 5.62 0.56 29.86
C LEU A 183 4.93 1.91 29.72
N ASP A 184 5.20 2.70 28.69
CA ASP A 184 4.48 3.94 28.44
C ASP A 184 2.98 3.66 28.19
N PRO A 185 2.06 4.35 28.90
CA PRO A 185 0.64 4.26 28.60
C PRO A 185 0.30 5.08 27.36
N VAL A 186 -0.27 4.41 26.35
CA VAL A 186 -0.74 5.04 25.11
C VAL A 186 -2.26 4.88 25.01
N VAL A 187 -2.98 5.98 24.93
CA VAL A 187 -4.44 5.92 24.79
C VAL A 187 -4.84 5.89 23.33
N LEU A 188 -5.60 4.88 22.95
CA LEU A 188 -6.18 4.70 21.64
C LEU A 188 -7.67 5.02 21.69
N VAL A 189 -8.08 6.13 21.11
CA VAL A 189 -9.50 6.55 21.08
C VAL A 189 -10.14 5.99 19.81
N ILE A 190 -11.01 5.00 20.01
CA ILE A 190 -11.62 4.22 18.94
C ILE A 190 -13.12 4.38 18.99
N PRO A 191 -13.72 5.20 18.11
CA PRO A 191 -15.16 5.32 17.99
C PRO A 191 -15.81 3.97 17.64
N ILE A 192 -16.90 3.66 18.30
CA ILE A 192 -17.72 2.48 17.98
C ILE A 192 -18.99 2.99 17.33
N ASP A 193 -18.96 3.16 16.03
CA ASP A 193 -20.09 3.63 15.23
C ASP A 193 -20.63 2.52 14.29
N ALA A 194 -21.70 2.85 13.56
CA ALA A 194 -22.32 1.94 12.60
C ALA A 194 -21.42 1.59 11.40
N SER A 195 -20.35 2.37 11.15
CA SER A 195 -19.40 2.15 10.06
C SER A 195 -18.34 1.11 10.44
N ALA A 196 -18.11 0.89 11.75
CA ALA A 196 -17.21 -0.17 12.20
C ALA A 196 -17.90 -1.53 12.09
N PRO A 197 -17.28 -2.56 11.47
CA PRO A 197 -17.85 -3.89 11.44
C PRO A 197 -18.08 -4.41 12.88
N LYS A 198 -19.29 -4.86 13.18
CA LYS A 198 -19.64 -5.35 14.51
C LYS A 198 -18.64 -6.41 14.99
N GLY A 199 -18.03 -6.18 16.13
CA GLY A 199 -17.05 -7.09 16.73
C GLY A 199 -15.65 -7.04 16.14
N ARG A 200 -15.28 -5.99 15.33
CA ARG A 200 -13.94 -5.85 14.75
C ARG A 200 -13.37 -4.45 14.96
N LEU A 201 -12.08 -4.39 15.23
CA LEU A 201 -11.27 -3.20 15.02
C LEU A 201 -10.89 -3.12 13.53
N ILE A 202 -10.81 -1.91 12.98
CA ILE A 202 -10.30 -1.72 11.61
C ILE A 202 -8.79 -1.96 11.56
N LEU A 203 -8.29 -2.30 10.37
CA LEU A 203 -6.91 -2.71 10.19
C LEU A 203 -5.87 -1.74 10.79
N PRO A 204 -5.91 -0.41 10.54
CA PRO A 204 -4.95 0.52 11.14
C PRO A 204 -4.91 0.50 12.68
N GLN A 205 -6.06 0.30 13.32
CA GLN A 205 -6.15 0.20 14.78
C GLN A 205 -5.45 -1.06 15.28
N GLN A 206 -5.69 -2.22 14.64
CA GLN A 206 -5.03 -3.48 14.99
C GLN A 206 -3.51 -3.40 14.82
N GLN A 207 -3.04 -2.80 13.73
CA GLN A 207 -1.63 -2.63 13.43
C GLN A 207 -0.93 -1.76 14.48
N VAL A 208 -1.50 -0.61 14.83
CA VAL A 208 -0.95 0.28 15.87
C VAL A 208 -0.92 -0.40 17.24
N ILE A 209 -1.98 -1.13 17.62
CA ILE A 209 -2.00 -1.91 18.87
C ILE A 209 -0.84 -2.92 18.86
N ARG A 210 -0.66 -3.65 17.78
CA ARG A 210 0.40 -4.66 17.65
C ARG A 210 1.80 -4.03 17.72
N ASP A 211 2.02 -2.94 17.00
CA ASP A 211 3.28 -2.21 16.97
C ASP A 211 3.67 -1.67 18.37
N LEU A 212 2.70 -1.10 19.10
CA LEU A 212 2.91 -0.63 20.48
C LEU A 212 3.22 -1.79 21.46
N LEU A 213 2.55 -2.93 21.32
CA LEU A 213 2.82 -4.11 22.15
C LEU A 213 4.22 -4.68 21.89
N GLU A 214 4.67 -4.68 20.64
CA GLU A 214 6.03 -5.10 20.27
C GLU A 214 7.10 -4.15 20.83
N ALA A 215 6.78 -2.86 20.96
CA ALA A 215 7.64 -1.88 21.66
C ALA A 215 7.61 -2.01 23.19
N GLY A 216 6.77 -2.89 23.75
CA GLY A 216 6.59 -3.05 25.19
C GLY A 216 5.74 -1.95 25.83
N ALA A 217 5.10 -1.08 25.07
CA ALA A 217 4.18 -0.05 25.57
C ALA A 217 2.83 -0.66 26.01
N VAL A 218 2.03 0.14 26.72
CA VAL A 218 0.73 -0.28 27.28
C VAL A 218 -0.40 0.42 26.53
N PRO A 219 -0.97 -0.17 25.47
CA PRO A 219 -2.11 0.41 24.76
C PRO A 219 -3.41 0.32 25.57
N VAL A 220 -4.05 1.44 25.82
CA VAL A 220 -5.33 1.57 26.52
C VAL A 220 -6.39 2.02 25.53
N CYS A 221 -7.28 1.12 25.14
CA CYS A 221 -8.33 1.42 24.17
C CYS A 221 -9.60 1.94 24.89
N VAL A 222 -10.12 3.08 24.44
CA VAL A 222 -11.33 3.70 24.94
C VAL A 222 -12.17 4.29 23.81
N LYS A 223 -13.45 4.48 24.05
CA LYS A 223 -14.30 5.31 23.19
C LYS A 223 -14.10 6.80 23.52
N GLU A 224 -14.47 7.64 22.57
CA GLU A 224 -14.41 9.11 22.76
C GLU A 224 -15.21 9.58 23.98
N THR A 225 -16.31 8.90 24.30
CA THR A 225 -17.18 9.20 25.46
C THR A 225 -16.55 8.87 26.80
N GLU A 226 -15.55 8.00 26.84
CA GLU A 226 -14.88 7.50 28.05
C GLU A 226 -13.55 8.21 28.31
N LEU A 227 -13.02 8.93 27.31
CA LEU A 227 -11.70 9.55 27.35
C LEU A 227 -11.54 10.53 28.53
N ALA A 228 -12.48 11.44 28.71
CA ALA A 228 -12.42 12.41 29.79
C ALA A 228 -12.37 11.75 31.19
N GLY A 229 -13.18 10.73 31.41
CA GLY A 229 -13.18 9.92 32.64
C GLY A 229 -11.88 9.16 32.87
N LEU A 230 -11.24 8.68 31.81
CA LEU A 230 -9.95 8.02 31.92
C LEU A 230 -8.84 9.00 32.30
N LEU A 231 -8.76 10.17 31.63
CA LEU A 231 -7.74 11.20 31.90
C LEU A 231 -7.90 11.83 33.27
N ALA A 232 -9.12 11.85 33.86
CA ALA A 232 -9.38 12.36 35.21
C ALA A 232 -8.96 11.37 36.31
N LYS A 233 -8.53 10.14 36.01
CA LYS A 233 -8.08 9.19 37.03
C LYS A 233 -6.78 9.66 37.69
N PRO A 234 -6.69 9.68 39.03
CA PRO A 234 -5.48 10.07 39.72
C PRO A 234 -4.25 9.23 39.29
N GLY A 235 -3.16 9.91 38.98
CA GLY A 235 -1.91 9.26 38.59
C GLY A 235 -1.87 8.68 37.17
N PHE A 236 -2.93 8.87 36.36
CA PHE A 236 -2.92 8.46 34.98
C PHE A 236 -2.58 9.62 34.05
N LYS A 237 -1.41 9.56 33.40
CA LYS A 237 -1.00 10.49 32.35
C LYS A 237 -0.45 9.69 31.17
N PRO A 238 -1.12 9.67 30.02
CA PRO A 238 -0.60 8.97 28.84
C PRO A 238 0.56 9.76 28.22
N THR A 239 1.52 9.01 27.67
CA THR A 239 2.64 9.56 26.88
C THR A 239 2.14 10.03 25.53
N LEU A 240 1.11 9.38 24.99
CA LEU A 240 0.57 9.66 23.66
C LEU A 240 -0.93 9.32 23.61
N VAL A 241 -1.68 10.13 22.89
CA VAL A 241 -3.07 9.83 22.50
C VAL A 241 -3.16 9.69 20.99
N ILE A 242 -3.71 8.58 20.52
CA ILE A 242 -3.94 8.28 19.10
C ILE A 242 -5.44 8.16 18.87
N THR A 243 -6.00 8.93 17.95
CA THR A 243 -7.44 8.93 17.70
C THR A 243 -7.80 8.59 16.25
N ASP A 244 -9.05 8.20 16.03
CA ASP A 244 -9.62 8.20 14.69
C ASP A 244 -9.87 9.64 14.22
N SER A 245 -9.63 9.90 12.95
CA SER A 245 -9.78 11.25 12.37
C SER A 245 -11.20 11.81 12.49
N GLN A 246 -12.22 10.94 12.58
CA GLN A 246 -13.60 11.37 12.81
C GLN A 246 -13.82 11.95 14.20
N ALA A 247 -13.10 11.45 15.21
CA ALA A 247 -13.20 11.90 16.59
C ALA A 247 -12.27 13.08 16.93
N PHE A 248 -11.43 13.53 16.00
CA PHE A 248 -10.42 14.57 16.24
C PHE A 248 -10.95 15.80 16.96
N ARG A 249 -12.10 16.33 16.56
CA ARG A 249 -12.68 17.51 17.19
C ARG A 249 -12.93 17.30 18.69
N VAL A 250 -13.65 16.24 19.02
CA VAL A 250 -14.02 15.96 20.42
C VAL A 250 -12.79 15.63 21.24
N VAL A 251 -11.88 14.81 20.67
CA VAL A 251 -10.66 14.38 21.37
C VAL A 251 -9.70 15.55 21.62
N SER A 252 -9.54 16.45 20.64
CA SER A 252 -8.66 17.63 20.81
C SER A 252 -9.15 18.64 21.86
N GLU A 253 -10.48 18.69 22.09
CA GLU A 253 -11.08 19.52 23.14
C GLU A 253 -10.89 18.88 24.54
N ILE A 254 -10.75 17.56 24.64
CA ILE A 254 -10.62 16.81 25.91
C ILE A 254 -9.14 16.64 26.32
N VAL A 255 -8.25 16.37 25.36
CA VAL A 255 -6.83 16.06 25.64
C VAL A 255 -6.06 17.36 25.92
N PRO A 256 -5.44 17.52 27.12
CA PRO A 256 -4.60 18.67 27.43
C PRO A 256 -3.49 18.90 26.40
N GLU A 257 -3.06 20.12 26.19
CA GLU A 257 -2.08 20.47 25.15
C GLU A 257 -0.68 19.92 25.43
N ASP A 258 -0.34 19.65 26.68
CA ASP A 258 0.91 19.03 27.09
C ASP A 258 0.97 17.52 26.84
N ILE A 259 -0.13 16.92 26.38
CA ILE A 259 -0.18 15.52 25.96
C ILE A 259 -0.15 15.45 24.42
N PRO A 260 0.84 14.77 23.84
CA PRO A 260 0.92 14.55 22.41
C PRO A 260 -0.34 13.86 21.86
N LEU A 261 -0.84 14.39 20.73
CA LEU A 261 -2.06 13.89 20.08
C LEU A 261 -1.82 13.69 18.59
N THR A 262 -2.11 12.50 18.09
CA THR A 262 -2.07 12.21 16.66
C THR A 262 -3.24 11.31 16.23
N SER A 263 -3.26 10.84 14.98
CA SER A 263 -4.28 9.93 14.49
C SER A 263 -3.73 8.70 13.79
N PHE A 264 -4.55 7.64 13.73
CA PHE A 264 -4.24 6.46 12.95
C PHE A 264 -3.91 6.80 11.48
N SER A 265 -4.64 7.72 10.87
CA SER A 265 -4.41 8.12 9.47
C SER A 265 -3.07 8.83 9.26
N ILE A 266 -2.63 9.66 10.20
CA ILE A 266 -1.33 10.34 10.16
C ILE A 266 -0.21 9.31 10.32
N LEU A 267 -0.32 8.43 11.31
CA LEU A 267 0.65 7.37 11.54
C LEU A 267 0.77 6.41 10.35
N MET A 268 -0.35 6.06 9.72
CA MET A 268 -0.35 5.22 8.52
C MET A 268 0.24 5.93 7.29
N ALA A 269 0.07 7.24 7.15
CA ALA A 269 0.75 8.02 6.12
C ALA A 269 2.27 8.02 6.32
N ARG A 270 2.73 8.12 7.58
CA ARG A 270 4.13 8.01 7.97
C ARG A 270 4.68 6.61 7.66
N TYR A 271 3.99 5.57 8.10
CA TYR A 271 4.35 4.17 7.87
C TYR A 271 4.51 3.85 6.37
N LYS A 272 3.59 4.33 5.54
CA LYS A 272 3.62 4.14 4.07
C LYS A 272 4.55 5.12 3.33
N GLY A 273 5.18 6.05 4.04
CA GLY A 273 6.23 6.92 3.50
C GLY A 273 5.73 8.09 2.65
N PHE A 274 4.51 8.59 2.87
CA PHE A 274 3.96 9.74 2.14
C PHE A 274 3.48 10.89 3.03
N LEU A 275 3.82 10.88 4.34
CA LEU A 275 3.32 11.86 5.31
C LEU A 275 3.71 13.29 4.95
N GLU A 276 4.97 13.56 4.65
CA GLU A 276 5.48 14.90 4.33
C GLU A 276 4.71 15.49 3.13
N THR A 277 4.63 14.74 2.03
CA THR A 277 3.87 15.14 0.85
C THR A 277 2.39 15.41 1.17
N ALA A 278 1.79 14.58 2.03
CA ALA A 278 0.39 14.74 2.40
C ALA A 278 0.16 15.95 3.30
N VAL A 279 1.10 16.30 4.16
CA VAL A 279 1.07 17.53 4.98
C VAL A 279 1.17 18.75 4.07
N GLN A 280 2.14 18.79 3.17
CA GLN A 280 2.28 19.88 2.19
C GLN A 280 1.04 20.01 1.32
N GLY A 281 0.49 18.89 0.84
CA GLY A 281 -0.71 18.87 0.03
C GLY A 281 -1.96 19.36 0.74
N ALA A 282 -2.02 19.31 2.08
CA ALA A 282 -3.15 19.82 2.85
C ALA A 282 -3.26 21.34 2.79
N PHE A 283 -2.14 22.06 2.69
CA PHE A 283 -2.14 23.53 2.57
C PHE A 283 -2.78 23.98 1.24
N ALA A 284 -2.70 23.17 0.19
CA ALA A 284 -3.34 23.46 -1.09
C ALA A 284 -4.88 23.48 -1.03
N ILE A 285 -5.50 23.04 0.08
CA ILE A 285 -6.94 23.18 0.31
C ILE A 285 -7.35 24.64 0.24
N ASP A 286 -6.57 25.56 0.82
CA ASP A 286 -6.89 26.99 0.85
C ASP A 286 -6.64 27.71 -0.49
N GLU A 287 -5.95 27.04 -1.43
CA GLU A 287 -5.73 27.53 -2.79
C GLU A 287 -6.83 27.14 -3.78
N VAL A 288 -7.78 26.29 -3.35
CA VAL A 288 -8.92 25.84 -4.17
C VAL A 288 -9.86 27.00 -4.44
N LYS A 289 -10.31 27.14 -5.68
CA LYS A 289 -11.17 28.22 -6.15
C LYS A 289 -12.55 27.69 -6.56
N PRO A 290 -13.58 28.58 -6.59
CA PRO A 290 -14.86 28.22 -7.20
C PRO A 290 -14.68 27.72 -8.64
N GLY A 291 -15.27 26.57 -8.94
CA GLY A 291 -15.15 25.91 -10.23
C GLY A 291 -14.08 24.82 -10.33
N ASP A 292 -13.11 24.80 -9.39
CA ASP A 292 -12.12 23.72 -9.32
C ASP A 292 -12.76 22.38 -8.96
N THR A 293 -12.11 21.30 -9.39
CA THR A 293 -12.52 19.92 -9.08
C THR A 293 -11.49 19.26 -8.17
N ILE A 294 -11.98 18.66 -7.07
CA ILE A 294 -11.18 17.86 -6.13
C ILE A 294 -11.45 16.39 -6.37
N LEU A 295 -10.41 15.59 -6.51
CA LEU A 295 -10.50 14.13 -6.55
C LEU A 295 -10.45 13.56 -5.14
N ILE A 296 -11.52 12.88 -4.72
CA ILE A 296 -11.52 12.05 -3.50
C ILE A 296 -11.35 10.59 -3.93
N SER A 297 -10.20 9.98 -3.56
CA SER A 297 -9.82 8.65 -4.01
C SER A 297 -9.79 7.64 -2.86
N GLU A 298 -10.41 6.48 -3.06
CA GLU A 298 -10.46 5.38 -2.11
C GLU A 298 -9.70 4.16 -2.63
N GLY A 299 -8.87 3.55 -1.78
CA GLY A 299 -8.08 2.38 -2.14
C GLY A 299 -8.84 1.05 -2.10
N CYS A 300 -10.09 1.05 -1.69
CA CYS A 300 -10.94 -0.14 -1.60
C CYS A 300 -12.34 0.12 -2.13
N THR A 301 -13.01 -0.97 -2.50
CA THR A 301 -14.44 -0.95 -2.81
C THR A 301 -15.19 -1.51 -1.60
N HIS A 302 -15.96 -0.68 -0.91
CA HIS A 302 -16.84 -1.10 0.16
C HIS A 302 -18.25 -0.54 -0.05
N HIS A 303 -19.23 -1.14 0.60
CA HIS A 303 -20.60 -0.64 0.54
C HIS A 303 -20.65 0.72 1.25
N ARG A 304 -20.95 1.77 0.49
CA ARG A 304 -21.06 3.15 1.00
C ARG A 304 -22.30 3.28 1.89
N GLN A 305 -22.10 3.73 3.11
CA GLN A 305 -23.17 4.02 4.05
C GLN A 305 -23.61 5.49 3.96
N CYS A 306 -24.78 5.80 4.52
CA CYS A 306 -25.36 7.16 4.49
C CYS A 306 -24.46 8.24 5.14
N GLU A 307 -23.47 7.86 5.94
CA GLU A 307 -22.51 8.75 6.62
C GLU A 307 -21.04 8.43 6.27
N ASP A 308 -20.81 8.00 5.05
CA ASP A 308 -19.47 7.70 4.55
C ASP A 308 -18.53 8.92 4.63
N ILE A 309 -17.26 8.67 4.99
CA ILE A 309 -16.28 9.76 5.19
C ILE A 309 -15.96 10.44 3.87
N GLY A 310 -15.64 9.65 2.83
CA GLY A 310 -15.16 10.16 1.54
C GLY A 310 -16.24 10.86 0.75
N THR A 311 -17.46 10.32 0.73
CA THR A 311 -18.53 10.81 -0.15
C THR A 311 -19.50 11.78 0.55
N VAL A 312 -19.54 11.83 1.88
CA VAL A 312 -20.50 12.66 2.62
C VAL A 312 -19.82 13.62 3.60
N LYS A 313 -19.02 13.11 4.55
CA LYS A 313 -18.48 13.93 5.64
C LYS A 313 -17.39 14.90 5.15
N LEU A 314 -16.45 14.40 4.36
CA LEU A 314 -15.33 15.20 3.83
C LEU A 314 -15.80 16.27 2.84
N PRO A 315 -16.70 16.00 1.87
CA PRO A 315 -17.32 17.02 1.05
C PRO A 315 -18.01 18.16 1.82
N LYS A 316 -18.76 17.79 2.87
CA LYS A 316 -19.41 18.79 3.73
C LYS A 316 -18.39 19.66 4.49
N LEU A 317 -17.32 19.03 4.97
CA LEU A 317 -16.27 19.74 5.70
C LEU A 317 -15.48 20.67 4.77
N LEU A 318 -15.15 20.24 3.56
CA LEU A 318 -14.48 21.05 2.53
C LEU A 318 -15.31 22.30 2.19
N ARG A 319 -16.58 22.13 1.86
CA ARG A 319 -17.47 23.27 1.54
C ARG A 319 -17.62 24.23 2.69
N LYS A 320 -17.69 23.71 3.93
CA LYS A 320 -17.73 24.56 5.14
C LYS A 320 -16.44 25.34 5.34
N HIS A 321 -15.28 24.71 5.09
CA HIS A 321 -13.97 25.34 5.25
C HIS A 321 -13.71 26.39 4.19
N LEU A 322 -13.99 26.08 2.93
CA LEU A 322 -13.80 26.96 1.78
C LEU A 322 -14.81 28.13 1.74
N GLY A 323 -16.00 27.97 2.31
CA GLY A 323 -17.07 28.98 2.26
C GLY A 323 -17.82 29.05 0.93
N PHE A 324 -17.54 28.14 -0.02
CA PHE A 324 -18.21 28.04 -1.32
C PHE A 324 -18.37 26.58 -1.73
N ASP A 325 -19.16 26.35 -2.78
CA ASP A 325 -19.31 25.00 -3.36
C ASP A 325 -18.14 24.66 -4.29
N VAL A 326 -17.68 23.43 -4.23
CA VAL A 326 -16.57 22.89 -5.03
C VAL A 326 -16.98 21.58 -5.67
N ASN A 327 -16.53 21.37 -6.90
CA ASN A 327 -16.78 20.12 -7.60
C ASN A 327 -15.98 19.00 -6.96
N ILE A 328 -16.60 17.85 -6.76
CA ILE A 328 -15.97 16.68 -6.17
C ILE A 328 -16.24 15.46 -7.06
N GLU A 329 -15.17 14.84 -7.50
CA GLU A 329 -15.20 13.54 -8.16
C GLU A 329 -14.63 12.47 -7.23
N THR A 330 -15.14 11.24 -7.38
CA THR A 330 -14.71 10.12 -6.53
C THR A 330 -14.21 8.95 -7.37
N SER A 331 -13.10 8.35 -6.95
CA SER A 331 -12.64 7.07 -7.48
C SER A 331 -12.53 6.02 -6.36
N SER A 332 -12.68 4.74 -6.66
CA SER A 332 -12.66 3.68 -5.66
C SER A 332 -11.96 2.41 -6.15
N GLY A 333 -11.42 1.66 -5.22
CA GLY A 333 -10.74 0.41 -5.50
C GLY A 333 -9.41 0.59 -6.23
N ARG A 334 -9.18 -0.22 -7.26
CA ARG A 334 -7.94 -0.19 -8.04
C ARG A 334 -7.92 0.90 -9.11
N GLU A 335 -9.05 1.50 -9.39
CA GLU A 335 -9.17 2.57 -10.37
C GLU A 335 -8.68 3.90 -9.77
N PHE A 336 -7.50 4.31 -10.21
CA PHE A 336 -6.99 5.65 -9.97
C PHE A 336 -6.87 6.33 -11.33
N PRO A 337 -7.51 7.51 -11.55
CA PRO A 337 -7.61 8.14 -12.88
C PRO A 337 -6.25 8.27 -13.57
N GLU A 338 -6.20 7.97 -14.86
CA GLU A 338 -4.98 8.18 -15.66
C GLU A 338 -4.76 9.67 -15.93
N ASN A 339 -5.84 10.39 -16.24
CA ASN A 339 -5.82 11.84 -16.42
C ASN A 339 -6.05 12.55 -15.08
N LEU A 340 -5.05 13.25 -14.60
CA LEU A 340 -5.09 14.00 -13.34
C LEU A 340 -5.12 15.52 -13.56
N TRP A 341 -5.04 16.00 -14.81
CA TRP A 341 -4.91 17.42 -15.15
C TRP A 341 -6.17 18.25 -14.85
N ASP A 342 -7.32 17.57 -14.74
CA ASP A 342 -8.61 18.21 -14.50
C ASP A 342 -8.87 18.49 -13.00
N TYR A 343 -7.96 18.03 -12.12
CA TYR A 343 -8.11 18.17 -10.69
C TYR A 343 -7.16 19.23 -10.11
N ARG A 344 -7.61 19.91 -9.07
CA ARG A 344 -6.81 20.88 -8.30
C ARG A 344 -6.10 20.23 -7.12
N LEU A 345 -6.67 19.18 -6.55
CA LEU A 345 -6.19 18.50 -5.36
C LEU A 345 -6.65 17.03 -5.38
N VAL A 346 -5.81 16.12 -4.91
CA VAL A 346 -6.18 14.75 -4.59
C VAL A 346 -6.25 14.58 -3.07
N ILE A 347 -7.39 14.10 -2.57
CA ILE A 347 -7.54 13.67 -1.17
C ILE A 347 -7.79 12.17 -1.16
N HIS A 348 -6.77 11.39 -0.78
CA HIS A 348 -6.81 9.93 -0.79
C HIS A 348 -7.24 9.39 0.60
N CYS A 349 -7.94 8.26 0.65
CA CYS A 349 -8.16 7.56 1.92
C CYS A 349 -6.84 7.07 2.52
N GLY A 350 -6.83 6.54 3.75
CA GLY A 350 -5.63 6.00 4.40
C GLY A 350 -4.98 4.81 3.67
N GLY A 351 -5.64 4.28 2.62
CA GLY A 351 -5.11 3.21 1.78
C GLY A 351 -4.82 1.91 2.55
N CYS A 352 -5.63 1.56 3.56
CA CYS A 352 -5.40 0.40 4.41
C CYS A 352 -5.37 -0.94 3.65
N MET A 353 -6.03 -1.01 2.49
CA MET A 353 -6.06 -2.18 1.61
C MET A 353 -5.00 -2.16 0.51
N LEU A 354 -4.24 -1.07 0.39
CA LEU A 354 -3.16 -0.91 -0.57
C LEU A 354 -1.81 -1.14 0.12
N ASN A 355 -0.86 -1.78 -0.57
CA ASN A 355 0.50 -1.83 -0.04
C ASN A 355 1.19 -0.46 -0.17
N GLY A 356 2.33 -0.30 0.52
CA GLY A 356 3.05 0.97 0.54
C GLY A 356 3.49 1.44 -0.86
N ARG A 357 3.89 0.50 -1.73
CA ARG A 357 4.34 0.80 -3.10
C ARG A 357 3.21 1.32 -3.98
N GLU A 358 2.01 0.75 -3.87
CA GLU A 358 0.84 1.24 -4.60
C GLU A 358 0.42 2.65 -4.14
N MET A 359 0.47 2.91 -2.83
CA MET A 359 0.21 4.25 -2.29
C MET A 359 1.23 5.28 -2.82
N GLN A 360 2.52 4.96 -2.77
CA GLN A 360 3.57 5.83 -3.31
C GLN A 360 3.42 6.03 -4.82
N SER A 361 3.03 5.00 -5.58
CA SER A 361 2.78 5.13 -7.02
C SER A 361 1.66 6.12 -7.33
N ARG A 362 0.54 6.06 -6.59
CA ARG A 362 -0.58 7.00 -6.74
C ARG A 362 -0.16 8.42 -6.38
N MET A 363 0.51 8.60 -5.25
CA MET A 363 1.06 9.88 -4.83
C MET A 363 2.02 10.45 -5.88
N ASN A 364 3.02 9.66 -6.31
CA ASN A 364 4.03 10.11 -7.27
C ASN A 364 3.41 10.53 -8.61
N ARG A 365 2.36 9.83 -9.06
CA ARG A 365 1.63 10.22 -10.29
C ARG A 365 0.96 11.58 -10.15
N ALA A 366 0.37 11.89 -8.99
CA ALA A 366 -0.22 13.20 -8.74
C ALA A 366 0.88 14.28 -8.66
N VAL A 367 1.88 14.09 -7.81
CA VAL A 367 2.95 15.06 -7.54
C VAL A 367 3.82 15.33 -8.76
N SER A 368 4.17 14.31 -9.56
CA SER A 368 4.92 14.47 -10.81
C SER A 368 4.17 15.32 -11.84
N GLY A 369 2.84 15.35 -11.76
CA GLY A 369 1.99 16.23 -12.56
C GLY A 369 1.78 17.62 -11.94
N GLY A 370 2.45 17.93 -10.81
CA GLY A 370 2.26 19.20 -10.09
C GLY A 370 0.93 19.27 -9.32
N LEU A 371 0.24 18.13 -9.13
CA LEU A 371 -1.03 18.07 -8.43
C LEU A 371 -0.80 17.77 -6.94
N PRO A 372 -1.23 18.65 -6.01
CA PRO A 372 -1.13 18.40 -4.58
C PRO A 372 -1.86 17.13 -4.16
N PHE A 373 -1.27 16.40 -3.20
CA PHE A 373 -1.78 15.13 -2.71
C PHE A 373 -1.80 15.12 -1.19
N THR A 374 -2.96 14.81 -0.60
CA THR A 374 -3.12 14.63 0.84
C THR A 374 -3.99 13.42 1.17
N ASN A 375 -4.21 13.12 2.45
CA ASN A 375 -5.13 12.08 2.88
C ASN A 375 -6.27 12.61 3.75
N TYR A 376 -7.31 11.78 3.94
CA TYR A 376 -8.49 12.12 4.73
C TYR A 376 -8.16 12.67 6.11
N GLY A 377 -7.28 11.98 6.86
CA GLY A 377 -6.97 12.37 8.24
C GLY A 377 -6.20 13.66 8.33
N ILE A 378 -5.24 13.87 7.45
CA ILE A 378 -4.42 15.10 7.39
C ILE A 378 -5.29 16.27 6.93
N ALA A 379 -6.11 16.10 5.89
CA ALA A 379 -7.05 17.11 5.43
C ALA A 379 -8.05 17.52 6.54
N ILE A 380 -8.60 16.53 7.27
CA ILE A 380 -9.51 16.81 8.41
C ILE A 380 -8.77 17.55 9.53
N ALA A 381 -7.56 17.11 9.88
CA ALA A 381 -6.74 17.77 10.91
C ALA A 381 -6.41 19.22 10.51
N TYR A 382 -6.07 19.47 9.26
CA TYR A 382 -5.82 20.80 8.70
C TYR A 382 -7.04 21.70 8.81
N MET A 383 -8.16 21.29 8.23
CA MET A 383 -9.41 22.06 8.26
C MET A 383 -9.98 22.28 9.66
N ARG A 384 -9.53 21.51 10.66
CA ARG A 384 -9.87 21.67 12.08
C ARG A 384 -8.86 22.50 12.85
N GLY A 385 -7.75 22.94 12.24
CA GLY A 385 -6.69 23.73 12.89
C GLY A 385 -5.81 22.96 13.87
N ILE A 386 -5.83 21.61 13.83
CA ILE A 386 -5.08 20.76 14.77
C ILE A 386 -3.92 20.00 14.10
N LEU A 387 -3.66 20.23 12.81
CA LEU A 387 -2.62 19.52 12.07
C LEU A 387 -1.24 19.72 12.72
N LYS A 388 -0.86 20.96 13.03
CA LYS A 388 0.45 21.29 13.66
C LYS A 388 0.66 20.49 14.94
N ARG A 389 -0.34 20.44 15.83
CA ARG A 389 -0.29 19.65 17.07
C ARG A 389 -0.16 18.15 16.78
N SER A 390 -0.88 17.66 15.76
CA SER A 390 -0.97 16.23 15.46
C SER A 390 0.30 15.65 14.83
N ILE A 391 1.19 16.49 14.31
CA ILE A 391 2.47 16.08 13.69
C ILE A 391 3.69 16.49 14.51
N ALA A 392 3.53 17.36 15.53
CA ALA A 392 4.64 17.97 16.28
C ALA A 392 5.59 16.95 16.94
N MET A 393 5.09 15.76 17.27
CA MET A 393 5.87 14.69 17.89
C MET A 393 6.57 13.76 16.87
N LEU A 394 6.28 13.92 15.57
CA LEU A 394 6.78 13.01 14.55
C LEU A 394 8.16 13.48 14.06
N PRO A 395 9.19 12.60 14.10
CA PRO A 395 10.53 12.98 13.66
C PRO A 395 10.58 13.40 12.19
N GLY A 396 11.29 14.48 11.89
CA GLY A 396 11.54 14.97 10.53
C GLY A 396 10.35 15.70 9.88
N ILE A 397 9.31 16.05 10.66
CA ILE A 397 8.16 16.80 10.16
C ILE A 397 7.89 17.95 11.14
N GLY A 398 8.05 19.17 10.69
CA GLY A 398 7.75 20.36 11.50
C GLY A 398 8.95 21.22 11.89
N ASP A 399 10.16 20.93 11.43
CA ASP A 399 11.35 21.72 11.67
C ASP A 399 11.54 22.87 10.65
N GLU A 400 10.65 23.03 9.70
CA GLU A 400 10.61 24.21 8.81
C GLU A 400 9.49 25.16 9.29
N GLU A 401 9.94 26.30 9.88
CA GLU A 401 9.12 27.47 10.21
C GLU A 401 8.59 28.17 8.95
#